data_b904c1f964d35deb84ac65734bbff63d
#
_entry.id   b904c1f964d35deb84ac65734bbff63d
#
_cell.length_a   1.000
_cell.length_b   1.000
_cell.length_c   1.000
_cell.angle_alpha   90.00
_cell.angle_beta   90.00
_cell.angle_gamma   90.00
#
_symmetry.space_group_name_H-M   'P 1'
#
loop_
_entity.id
_entity.type
_entity.pdbx_description
1 polymer ?
#
loop_
_entity_poly.entity_id
_entity_poly.type
_entity_poly.pdbx_seq_one_letter_code
_entity_poly.pdbx_strand_id
1 'polypeptide(L)' 'METVQIFNVKVTKTDEGYTGKCLELPGAISEGKTLKELQANMTEAIQLVLEEIHETSKNGQNLIIKIKHEPS' A
#
# COMPACT_ATOMS: atom_id res chain seq x y z
N MET A 1 19.73 -8.10 -1.60
CA MET A 1 19.79 -6.64 -1.60
C MET A 1 18.43 -6.06 -1.29
N GLU A 2 18.39 -5.07 -0.42
CA GLU A 2 17.12 -4.48 0.00
C GLU A 2 16.81 -3.25 -0.83
N THR A 3 15.55 -3.12 -1.19
CA THR A 3 15.06 -1.97 -1.90
C THR A 3 13.92 -1.35 -1.11
N VAL A 4 14.03 -0.05 -0.85
CA VAL A 4 13.01 0.67 -0.12
C VAL A 4 12.26 1.57 -1.09
N GLN A 5 10.94 1.44 -1.12
CA GLN A 5 10.10 2.31 -1.92
C GLN A 5 9.06 2.96 -1.03
N ILE A 6 8.82 4.22 -1.29
CA ILE A 6 7.85 5.00 -0.52
C ILE A 6 6.64 5.24 -1.42
N PHE A 7 5.48 4.87 -0.91
CA PHE A 7 4.23 5.06 -1.63
C PHE A 7 3.37 6.08 -0.89
N ASN A 8 2.76 6.95 -1.65
CA ASN A 8 1.87 7.95 -1.09
C ASN A 8 0.44 7.41 -1.14
N VAL A 9 -0.21 7.39 0.01
CA VAL A 9 -1.56 6.86 0.12
C VAL A 9 -2.50 7.98 0.54
N LYS A 10 -3.51 8.21 -0.28
CA LYS A 10 -4.54 9.18 0.07
C LYS A 10 -5.55 8.50 0.98
N VAL A 11 -5.70 9.04 2.18
CA VAL A 11 -6.54 8.45 3.21
C VAL A 11 -7.83 9.25 3.34
N THR A 12 -8.96 8.56 3.29
CA THR A 12 -10.26 9.18 3.45
C THR A 12 -10.96 8.55 4.63
N LYS A 13 -11.43 9.37 5.55
CA LYS A 13 -12.17 8.88 6.69
C LYS A 13 -13.62 8.63 6.31
N THR A 14 -14.14 7.48 6.74
CA THR A 14 -15.54 7.10 6.51
C THR A 14 -16.23 6.84 7.83
N ASP A 15 -17.52 6.59 7.77
CA ASP A 15 -18.29 6.29 8.99
C ASP A 15 -17.80 5.01 9.65
N GLU A 16 -17.21 4.11 8.89
CA GLU A 16 -16.80 2.81 9.41
C GLU A 16 -15.30 2.70 9.61
N GLY A 17 -14.55 3.75 9.31
CA GLY A 17 -13.12 3.70 9.46
C GLY A 17 -12.41 4.55 8.42
N TYR A 18 -11.49 3.93 7.71
CA TYR A 18 -10.66 4.65 6.74
C TYR A 18 -10.53 3.85 5.46
N THR A 19 -10.45 4.55 4.35
CA THR A 19 -10.08 3.95 3.08
C THR A 19 -8.79 4.58 2.60
N GLY A 20 -8.01 3.84 1.82
CA GLY A 20 -6.77 4.34 1.29
C GLY A 20 -6.61 3.97 -0.16
N LYS A 21 -6.00 4.86 -0.90
CA LYS A 21 -5.72 4.65 -2.31
C LYS A 21 -4.29 5.09 -2.59
N CYS A 22 -3.52 4.19 -3.17
CA CYS A 22 -2.14 4.50 -3.50
C CYS A 22 -2.10 5.40 -4.73
N LEU A 23 -1.40 6.52 -4.61
CA LEU A 23 -1.35 7.48 -5.72
C LEU A 23 -0.50 6.96 -6.88
N GLU A 24 0.57 6.24 -6.57
CA GLU A 24 1.45 5.70 -7.60
C GLU A 24 0.88 4.44 -8.26
N LEU A 25 0.03 3.71 -7.53
CA LEU A 25 -0.54 2.47 -8.02
C LEU A 25 -2.06 2.52 -7.81
N PRO A 26 -2.80 3.10 -8.75
CA PRO A 26 -4.24 3.33 -8.53
C PRO A 26 -5.04 2.08 -8.24
N GLY A 27 -4.54 0.90 -8.64
CA GLY A 27 -5.23 -0.34 -8.34
C GLY A 27 -5.08 -0.79 -6.90
N ALA A 28 -4.18 -0.19 -6.14
CA ALA A 28 -3.95 -0.58 -4.74
C ALA A 28 -4.87 0.25 -3.86
N ILE A 29 -6.00 -0.33 -3.50
CA ILE A 29 -7.02 0.31 -2.67
C ILE A 29 -7.35 -0.64 -1.53
N SER A 30 -7.47 -0.11 -0.33
CA SER A 30 -7.84 -0.94 0.81
C SER A 30 -8.55 -0.10 1.85
N GLU A 31 -8.91 -0.73 2.94
CA GLU A 31 -9.63 -0.07 4.02
C GLU A 31 -9.23 -0.67 5.35
N GLY A 32 -9.58 0.02 6.43
CA GLY A 32 -9.31 -0.45 7.76
C GLY A 32 -10.10 0.37 8.75
N LYS A 33 -10.32 -0.20 9.92
CA LYS A 33 -11.08 0.50 10.97
C LYS A 33 -10.21 1.52 11.69
N THR A 34 -8.91 1.32 11.67
CA THR A 34 -7.96 2.26 12.26
C THR A 34 -6.90 2.57 11.22
N LEU A 35 -6.13 3.64 11.47
CA LEU A 35 -5.03 3.97 10.56
C LEU A 35 -3.98 2.87 10.53
N LYS A 36 -3.73 2.25 11.67
CA LYS A 36 -2.75 1.16 11.73
C LYS A 36 -3.22 -0.03 10.90
N GLU A 37 -4.50 -0.35 11.01
CA GLU A 37 -5.06 -1.45 10.23
C GLU A 37 -5.04 -1.12 8.74
N LEU A 38 -5.39 0.12 8.40
CA LEU A 38 -5.34 0.55 7.01
C LEU A 38 -3.93 0.43 6.46
N GLN A 39 -2.94 0.83 7.25
CA GLN A 39 -1.56 0.78 6.79
C GLN A 39 -1.13 -0.65 6.48
N ALA A 40 -1.47 -1.58 7.36
CA ALA A 40 -1.14 -2.98 7.14
C ALA A 40 -1.84 -3.51 5.89
N ASN A 41 -3.11 -3.17 5.72
CA ASN A 41 -3.87 -3.64 4.57
C ASN A 41 -3.39 -3.00 3.28
N MET A 42 -2.98 -1.73 3.33
CA MET A 42 -2.44 -1.05 2.15
C MET A 42 -1.12 -1.66 1.73
N THR A 43 -0.27 -2.03 2.69
CA THR A 43 0.99 -2.67 2.35
C THR A 43 0.73 -3.96 1.59
N GLU A 44 -0.23 -4.75 2.04
CA GLU A 44 -0.57 -5.98 1.35
C GLU A 44 -1.13 -5.71 -0.04
N ALA A 45 -2.01 -4.71 -0.15
CA ALA A 45 -2.58 -4.38 -1.44
C ALA A 45 -1.52 -3.93 -2.43
N ILE A 46 -0.57 -3.12 -1.96
CA ILE A 46 0.52 -2.66 -2.82
C ILE A 46 1.37 -3.84 -3.26
N GLN A 47 1.67 -4.76 -2.35
CA GLN A 47 2.45 -5.94 -2.70
C GLN A 47 1.75 -6.77 -3.77
N LEU A 48 0.44 -6.94 -3.66
CA LEU A 48 -0.30 -7.72 -4.65
C LEU A 48 -0.27 -7.06 -6.02
N VAL A 49 -0.42 -5.75 -6.07
CA VAL A 49 -0.37 -5.04 -7.35
C VAL A 49 1.02 -5.15 -7.96
N LEU A 50 2.06 -5.01 -7.14
CA LEU A 50 3.43 -5.13 -7.64
C LEU A 50 3.70 -6.53 -8.16
N GLU A 51 3.15 -7.55 -7.52
CA GLU A 51 3.34 -8.92 -7.99
C GLU A 51 2.66 -9.15 -9.33
N GLU A 52 1.53 -8.51 -9.56
CA GLU A 52 0.87 -8.62 -10.86
C GLU A 52 1.67 -7.96 -11.96
N ILE A 53 2.32 -6.85 -11.63
CA ILE A 53 3.13 -6.13 -12.61
C ILE A 53 4.45 -6.85 -12.87
N HIS A 54 5.03 -7.40 -11.81
CA HIS A 54 6.34 -8.07 -11.87
C HIS A 54 6.20 -9.51 -11.42
N GLU A 55 5.56 -10.33 -12.22
CA GLU A 55 5.27 -11.69 -11.80
C GLU A 55 6.49 -12.56 -11.63
N THR A 56 7.65 -12.06 -11.96
CA THR A 56 8.89 -12.81 -11.77
C THR A 56 9.69 -12.29 -10.60
N SER A 57 9.09 -11.58 -9.71
CA SER A 57 9.80 -10.87 -8.66
C SER A 57 10.20 -11.73 -7.48
N LYS A 58 10.36 -13.01 -7.64
CA LYS A 58 10.71 -13.87 -6.54
C LYS A 58 12.16 -14.31 -6.60
N ASN A 59 13.03 -13.42 -6.90
CA ASN A 59 14.43 -13.76 -7.07
C ASN A 59 15.29 -13.37 -5.88
N GLY A 60 14.69 -13.34 -4.71
CA GLY A 60 15.44 -13.15 -3.49
C GLY A 60 15.68 -11.72 -3.07
N GLN A 61 15.16 -10.78 -3.77
CA GLN A 61 15.28 -9.39 -3.36
C GLN A 61 14.22 -9.04 -2.33
N ASN A 62 14.62 -8.28 -1.33
CA ASN A 62 13.69 -7.83 -0.30
C ASN A 62 13.21 -6.43 -0.66
N LEU A 63 11.90 -6.29 -0.80
CA LEU A 63 11.29 -5.01 -1.07
C LEU A 63 10.66 -4.48 0.22
N ILE A 64 11.13 -3.34 0.67
CA ILE A 64 10.59 -2.70 1.86
C ILE A 64 9.65 -1.61 1.39
N ILE A 65 8.39 -1.73 1.77
CA ILE A 65 7.35 -0.80 1.37
C ILE A 65 7.06 0.13 2.52
N LYS A 66 7.22 1.42 2.28
CA LYS A 66 6.87 2.43 3.25
C LYS A 66 5.72 3.26 2.72
N ILE A 67 4.77 3.52 3.57
CA ILE A 67 3.57 4.24 3.19
C ILE A 67 3.57 5.61 3.83
N LYS A 68 3.35 6.61 2.99
CA LYS A 68 3.19 7.97 3.46
C LYS A 68 1.73 8.37 3.28
N HIS A 69 1.11 8.82 4.37
CA HIS A 69 -0.29 9.18 4.35
C HIS A 69 -0.46 10.59 3.84
N GLU A 70 -1.36 10.75 2.86
CA GLU A 70 -1.73 12.06 2.35
C GLU A 70 -3.17 12.31 2.77
N PRO A 71 -3.42 13.33 3.58
CA PRO A 71 -4.80 13.63 3.97
C PRO A 71 -5.59 14.12 2.77
N SER A 72 -6.85 13.76 2.76
CA SER A 72 -7.72 14.19 1.67
C SER A 72 -8.51 15.44 2.05
#